data_cbe7d3cb2f5b7084fbb02f85093b0865
#
_entry.id   cbe7d3cb2f5b7084fbb02f85093b0865
#
_cell.length_a   1.000
_cell.length_b   1.000
_cell.length_c   1.000
_cell.angle_alpha   90.00
_cell.angle_beta   90.00
_cell.angle_gamma   90.00
#
_symmetry.space_group_name_H-M   'P 1'
#
loop_
_entity.id
_entity.type
_entity.pdbx_description
1 polymer ?
#
loop_
_entity_poly.entity_id
_entity_poly.type
_entity_poly.pdbx_seq_one_letter_code
_entity_poly.pdbx_strand_id
1 'polypeptide(L)'
;MSINFFNGIFNNNSRAENHHNTEGLKERYDLIARILNAKTNNEGLEEYQQILDNEFLEFASGVDSLKEKEIALLTLQEIQKELQLVASYPSLFQKTIVAVGGGFSAGKSTFLNNLLGLKLKLPEDIDPTTAIPTYCLKGKKEVLMGFSQNGGMVELPHLTFDHQFLESLGFNLKEIMPFMLLSAPSVPFEFLCFIDTPGYNPGNQGYTGGDKEASKESLKHAKHILWLVSCECGDLHKDDLEFLQELYEEEGKQVFIVLSRADRRTKSQLEVVAKKIRETLKDNGIEFLGIGAYSATRYQEIKEFSEKSHVFDSLEKFLMKLNQRSEKQNEILGYLYEVHRMYEKAIKQDANQFKRYQRELRSVGLDLMQKGFDDFSDATFNKIYSLNKEFAEQERSKREGLERLNGVINSFKDSIDKVFDRVSAFTWEKYKEQNDDEENDEANYREFEEIKEMALYFRDLNLFYLDWYEWSEEEIQREKERTDYFNDFLQLHYSLENLQTLREFKETNEKVYQESLNDEELQNNLREWRDLKNTPEEINRREFEEIKKMVLYFRDWSMFYLDWYDLSQEKIQEFRDAMDNDNRLLQLDYSLKNLSILKWYKETNEKVYQESLNDEELQNNLREWRRTKRR
;
A
#
# COMPACT_ATOMS: atom_id res chain seq x y z
N MET A 1 -30.87 -5.38 33.39
CA MET A 1 -32.14 -4.78 32.93
C MET A 1 -32.56 -5.46 31.62
N SER A 2 -33.04 -6.68 31.63
CA SER A 2 -33.48 -7.38 30.39
C SER A 2 -34.26 -8.68 30.72
N ILE A 3 -35.40 -8.62 31.32
CA ILE A 3 -36.30 -9.82 31.50
C ILE A 3 -37.79 -9.42 31.39
N ASN A 4 -38.14 -8.38 30.64
CA ASN A 4 -39.55 -8.00 30.54
C ASN A 4 -40.08 -7.77 29.12
N PHE A 5 -39.48 -8.36 28.10
CA PHE A 5 -39.96 -8.22 26.69
C PHE A 5 -40.77 -9.39 26.15
N PHE A 6 -40.94 -10.51 26.91
CA PHE A 6 -41.49 -11.75 26.39
C PHE A 6 -42.94 -12.08 26.79
N ASN A 7 -43.68 -11.22 27.46
CA ASN A 7 -45.02 -11.58 27.95
C ASN A 7 -46.22 -11.06 27.12
N GLY A 8 -46.00 -10.57 25.88
CA GLY A 8 -47.04 -9.89 25.08
C GLY A 8 -47.68 -10.64 23.93
N ILE A 9 -47.26 -11.84 23.57
CA ILE A 9 -47.69 -12.50 22.30
C ILE A 9 -48.42 -13.84 22.48
N PHE A 10 -48.92 -14.21 23.61
CA PHE A 10 -49.73 -15.40 23.73
C PHE A 10 -51.16 -15.10 24.14
N ASN A 11 -52.02 -14.88 23.14
CA ASN A 11 -53.46 -15.29 23.23
C ASN A 11 -54.09 -15.40 21.84
N ASN A 12 -54.56 -16.61 21.57
CA ASN A 12 -55.68 -17.09 20.72
C ASN A 12 -55.37 -17.89 19.46
N ASN A 13 -55.83 -19.14 19.59
CA ASN A 13 -56.51 -20.04 18.62
C ASN A 13 -55.68 -20.78 17.56
N SER A 14 -55.35 -22.00 17.87
CA SER A 14 -55.75 -23.27 17.17
C SER A 14 -54.82 -24.43 17.51
N ARG A 15 -55.32 -25.47 18.13
CA ARG A 15 -54.52 -26.56 18.73
C ARG A 15 -53.91 -27.58 17.76
N ALA A 16 -54.12 -27.50 16.46
CA ALA A 16 -53.57 -28.44 15.46
C ALA A 16 -52.44 -27.87 14.59
N GLU A 17 -52.36 -26.54 14.41
CA GLU A 17 -51.26 -25.87 13.71
C GLU A 17 -50.08 -25.56 14.63
N ASN A 18 -50.27 -25.58 15.96
CA ASN A 18 -49.27 -25.18 16.94
C ASN A 18 -48.12 -26.18 17.17
N HIS A 19 -48.27 -27.47 16.84
CA HIS A 19 -47.17 -28.43 17.04
C HIS A 19 -46.08 -28.33 15.97
N HIS A 20 -46.42 -28.12 14.71
CA HIS A 20 -45.43 -27.92 13.65
C HIS A 20 -44.71 -26.56 13.79
N ASN A 21 -45.42 -25.50 14.27
CA ASN A 21 -44.86 -24.19 14.45
C ASN A 21 -43.92 -24.08 15.68
N THR A 22 -44.17 -24.86 16.74
CA THR A 22 -43.33 -24.89 17.96
C THR A 22 -42.05 -25.71 17.76
N GLU A 23 -42.03 -26.74 16.96
CA GLU A 23 -40.84 -27.52 16.63
C GLU A 23 -39.89 -26.68 15.73
N GLY A 24 -40.38 -26.05 14.68
CA GLY A 24 -39.59 -25.17 13.82
C GLY A 24 -39.02 -23.94 14.55
N LEU A 25 -39.75 -23.36 15.53
CA LEU A 25 -39.24 -22.28 16.38
C LEU A 25 -38.09 -22.76 17.28
N LYS A 26 -38.17 -23.92 17.86
CA LYS A 26 -37.13 -24.49 18.71
C LYS A 26 -35.82 -24.73 17.92
N GLU A 27 -35.92 -25.34 16.74
CA GLU A 27 -34.80 -25.57 15.86
C GLU A 27 -34.09 -24.27 15.46
N ARG A 28 -34.85 -23.18 15.24
CA ARG A 28 -34.30 -21.85 14.93
C ARG A 28 -33.53 -21.25 16.09
N TYR A 29 -34.10 -21.27 17.31
CA TYR A 29 -33.44 -20.80 18.51
C TYR A 29 -32.18 -21.63 18.84
N ASP A 30 -32.24 -22.93 18.67
CA ASP A 30 -31.09 -23.81 18.84
C ASP A 30 -29.96 -23.47 17.83
N LEU A 31 -30.30 -23.18 16.58
CA LEU A 31 -29.34 -22.75 15.56
C LEU A 31 -28.68 -21.44 15.94
N ILE A 32 -29.46 -20.42 16.32
CA ILE A 32 -28.97 -19.14 16.76
C ILE A 32 -28.04 -19.29 17.98
N ALA A 33 -28.47 -20.08 18.97
CA ALA A 33 -27.65 -20.31 20.16
C ALA A 33 -26.34 -21.03 19.81
N ARG A 34 -26.35 -21.98 18.88
CA ARG A 34 -25.14 -22.66 18.40
C ARG A 34 -24.20 -21.69 17.70
N ILE A 35 -24.72 -20.81 16.85
CA ILE A 35 -23.92 -19.79 16.14
C ILE A 35 -23.25 -18.81 17.15
N LEU A 36 -24.03 -18.28 18.09
CA LEU A 36 -23.53 -17.33 19.09
C LEU A 36 -22.52 -17.93 20.07
N ASN A 37 -22.63 -19.22 20.36
CA ASN A 37 -21.71 -19.93 21.26
C ASN A 37 -20.56 -20.63 20.55
N ALA A 38 -20.51 -20.58 19.21
CA ALA A 38 -19.39 -21.15 18.46
C ALA A 38 -18.12 -20.36 18.74
N LYS A 39 -17.07 -21.06 19.16
CA LYS A 39 -15.75 -20.48 19.43
C LYS A 39 -14.70 -21.29 18.67
N THR A 40 -13.67 -20.58 18.24
CA THR A 40 -12.49 -21.23 17.67
C THR A 40 -11.58 -21.67 18.81
N ASN A 41 -11.24 -22.94 18.84
CA ASN A 41 -10.20 -23.49 19.72
C ASN A 41 -9.03 -23.89 18.83
N ASN A 42 -7.97 -23.08 18.81
CA ASN A 42 -6.80 -23.32 17.99
C ASN A 42 -5.55 -23.07 18.82
N GLU A 43 -4.78 -24.12 19.06
CA GLU A 43 -3.59 -24.11 19.90
C GLU A 43 -2.55 -23.09 19.38
N GLY A 44 -2.36 -23.00 18.07
CA GLY A 44 -1.42 -22.03 17.49
C GLY A 44 -1.84 -20.57 17.74
N LEU A 45 -3.14 -20.27 17.72
CA LEU A 45 -3.64 -18.94 18.04
C LEU A 45 -3.47 -18.57 19.50
N GLU A 46 -3.69 -19.52 20.42
CA GLU A 46 -3.47 -19.32 21.85
C GLU A 46 -1.98 -19.11 22.16
N GLU A 47 -1.10 -19.90 21.51
CA GLU A 47 0.35 -19.72 21.63
C GLU A 47 0.80 -18.34 21.07
N TYR A 48 0.28 -17.92 19.91
CA TYR A 48 0.58 -16.60 19.35
C TYR A 48 0.26 -15.48 20.33
N GLN A 49 -0.95 -15.56 20.93
CA GLN A 49 -1.37 -14.58 21.95
C GLN A 49 -0.41 -14.56 23.16
N GLN A 50 -0.01 -15.73 23.66
CA GLN A 50 0.90 -15.83 24.80
C GLN A 50 2.29 -15.25 24.48
N ILE A 51 2.80 -15.50 23.27
CA ILE A 51 4.06 -14.93 22.82
C ILE A 51 3.96 -13.40 22.74
N LEU A 52 2.86 -12.88 22.17
CA LEU A 52 2.63 -11.45 22.04
C LEU A 52 2.56 -10.75 23.41
N ASP A 53 1.76 -11.31 24.34
CA ASP A 53 1.48 -10.66 25.62
C ASP A 53 2.64 -10.78 26.64
N ASN A 54 3.49 -11.79 26.50
CA ASN A 54 4.57 -12.04 27.46
C ASN A 54 5.96 -11.88 26.83
N GLU A 55 6.35 -12.80 25.94
CA GLU A 55 7.72 -12.89 25.42
C GLU A 55 8.11 -11.65 24.60
N PHE A 56 7.23 -11.22 23.69
CA PHE A 56 7.51 -10.07 22.84
C PHE A 56 7.51 -8.76 23.63
N LEU A 57 6.53 -8.52 24.50
CA LEU A 57 6.49 -7.28 25.30
C LEU A 57 7.68 -7.18 26.27
N GLU A 58 8.11 -8.30 26.88
CA GLU A 58 9.31 -8.32 27.69
C GLU A 58 10.56 -7.99 26.86
N PHE A 59 10.72 -8.63 25.69
CA PHE A 59 11.79 -8.34 24.75
C PHE A 59 11.78 -6.88 24.29
N ALA A 60 10.64 -6.36 23.82
CA ALA A 60 10.49 -5.01 23.30
C ALA A 60 10.77 -3.93 24.36
N SER A 61 10.48 -4.21 25.64
CA SER A 61 10.79 -3.30 26.74
C SER A 61 12.30 -3.11 26.94
N GLY A 62 13.13 -4.09 26.57
CA GLY A 62 14.59 -4.05 26.66
C GLY A 62 15.29 -3.38 25.45
N VAL A 63 14.56 -2.98 24.41
CA VAL A 63 15.11 -2.35 23.21
C VAL A 63 14.65 -0.90 23.13
N ASP A 64 15.45 0.05 23.62
CA ASP A 64 15.08 1.48 23.66
C ASP A 64 15.33 2.23 22.37
N SER A 65 16.21 1.72 21.51
CA SER A 65 16.65 2.36 20.27
C SER A 65 15.61 2.39 19.16
N LEU A 66 14.65 1.47 19.15
CA LEU A 66 13.59 1.46 18.15
C LEU A 66 12.55 2.56 18.45
N LYS A 67 12.45 3.55 17.56
CA LYS A 67 11.49 4.66 17.70
C LYS A 67 10.06 4.24 17.35
N GLU A 68 9.90 3.22 16.52
CA GLU A 68 8.65 2.79 15.89
C GLU A 68 8.06 1.54 16.56
N LYS A 69 8.26 1.38 17.88
CA LYS A 69 7.74 0.24 18.65
C LYS A 69 6.23 0.05 18.53
N GLU A 70 5.48 1.16 18.41
CA GLU A 70 4.02 1.11 18.27
C GLU A 70 3.60 0.50 16.93
N ILE A 71 4.31 0.82 15.84
CA ILE A 71 4.06 0.25 14.52
C ILE A 71 4.29 -1.26 14.54
N ALA A 72 5.41 -1.70 15.11
CA ALA A 72 5.72 -3.12 15.24
C ALA A 72 4.66 -3.89 16.05
N LEU A 73 4.19 -3.31 17.17
CA LEU A 73 3.13 -3.91 17.97
C LEU A 73 1.80 -3.96 17.21
N LEU A 74 1.42 -2.88 16.53
CA LEU A 74 0.20 -2.83 15.72
C LEU A 74 0.24 -3.88 14.60
N THR A 75 1.37 -4.03 13.92
CA THR A 75 1.55 -5.06 12.89
C THR A 75 1.33 -6.47 13.45
N LEU A 76 1.90 -6.78 14.63
CA LEU A 76 1.68 -8.08 15.28
C LEU A 76 0.23 -8.29 15.71
N GLN A 77 -0.48 -7.24 16.14
CA GLN A 77 -1.90 -7.31 16.47
C GLN A 77 -2.78 -7.49 15.22
N GLU A 78 -2.40 -6.91 14.09
CA GLU A 78 -3.07 -7.13 12.80
C GLU A 78 -2.88 -8.58 12.33
N ILE A 79 -1.65 -9.11 12.42
CA ILE A 79 -1.39 -10.53 12.17
C ILE A 79 -2.29 -11.40 13.05
N GLN A 80 -2.44 -11.09 14.33
CA GLN A 80 -3.30 -11.83 15.24
C GLN A 80 -4.77 -11.85 14.78
N LYS A 81 -5.30 -10.70 14.35
CA LYS A 81 -6.68 -10.61 13.82
C LYS A 81 -6.85 -11.48 12.56
N GLU A 82 -5.88 -11.45 11.66
CA GLU A 82 -5.90 -12.32 10.48
C GLU A 82 -5.83 -13.82 10.86
N LEU A 83 -4.98 -14.17 11.83
CA LEU A 83 -4.87 -15.55 12.32
C LEU A 83 -6.16 -16.05 12.99
N GLN A 84 -6.94 -15.18 13.63
CA GLN A 84 -8.26 -15.54 14.17
C GLN A 84 -9.22 -16.02 13.06
N LEU A 85 -9.18 -15.35 11.89
CA LEU A 85 -9.96 -15.78 10.72
C LEU A 85 -9.45 -17.11 10.17
N VAL A 86 -8.13 -17.24 10.03
CA VAL A 86 -7.49 -18.48 9.53
C VAL A 86 -7.78 -19.65 10.46
N ALA A 87 -7.68 -19.46 11.78
CA ALA A 87 -7.90 -20.49 12.79
C ALA A 87 -9.32 -21.08 12.73
N SER A 88 -10.31 -20.30 12.29
CA SER A 88 -11.68 -20.77 12.11
C SER A 88 -11.80 -21.80 10.99
N TYR A 89 -11.04 -21.65 9.90
CA TYR A 89 -11.01 -22.61 8.80
C TYR A 89 -9.68 -22.55 8.01
N PRO A 90 -8.62 -23.22 8.48
CA PRO A 90 -7.28 -23.13 7.88
C PRO A 90 -7.22 -23.51 6.41
N SER A 91 -8.04 -24.51 5.98
CA SER A 91 -8.08 -24.96 4.59
C SER A 91 -8.66 -23.92 3.61
N LEU A 92 -9.46 -22.95 4.06
CA LEU A 92 -9.94 -21.85 3.22
C LEU A 92 -8.77 -20.95 2.80
N PHE A 93 -7.91 -20.60 3.74
CA PHE A 93 -6.80 -19.70 3.54
C PHE A 93 -5.60 -20.32 2.81
N GLN A 94 -5.64 -21.65 2.59
CA GLN A 94 -4.72 -22.36 1.70
C GLN A 94 -5.12 -22.28 0.22
N LYS A 95 -6.29 -21.68 -0.08
CA LYS A 95 -6.85 -21.57 -1.43
C LYS A 95 -6.81 -20.14 -1.96
N THR A 96 -6.66 -20.01 -3.27
CA THR A 96 -6.78 -18.72 -3.95
C THR A 96 -8.26 -18.36 -4.04
N ILE A 97 -8.64 -17.21 -3.50
CA ILE A 97 -10.02 -16.74 -3.45
C ILE A 97 -10.37 -16.02 -4.76
N VAL A 98 -11.47 -16.46 -5.39
CA VAL A 98 -12.03 -15.91 -6.62
C VAL A 98 -13.46 -15.46 -6.34
N ALA A 99 -13.73 -14.16 -6.35
CA ALA A 99 -15.09 -13.65 -6.18
C ALA A 99 -15.84 -13.62 -7.51
N VAL A 100 -17.14 -13.89 -7.45
CA VAL A 100 -18.04 -13.82 -8.60
C VAL A 100 -18.96 -12.62 -8.43
N GLY A 101 -18.62 -11.51 -9.12
CA GLY A 101 -19.38 -10.27 -9.14
C GLY A 101 -20.25 -10.13 -10.37
N GLY A 102 -21.06 -9.08 -10.40
CA GLY A 102 -21.95 -8.73 -11.53
C GLY A 102 -23.31 -8.29 -11.06
N GLY A 103 -24.06 -7.66 -11.97
CA GLY A 103 -25.40 -7.13 -11.71
C GLY A 103 -26.39 -8.16 -11.21
N PHE A 104 -27.53 -7.67 -10.70
CA PHE A 104 -28.64 -8.54 -10.34
C PHE A 104 -29.09 -9.35 -11.58
N SER A 105 -29.44 -10.60 -11.42
CA SER A 105 -29.81 -11.53 -12.50
C SER A 105 -28.74 -11.78 -13.59
N ALA A 106 -27.48 -11.40 -13.38
CA ALA A 106 -26.37 -11.78 -14.26
C ALA A 106 -26.11 -13.30 -14.27
N GLY A 107 -26.75 -14.05 -13.37
CA GLY A 107 -26.67 -15.52 -13.30
C GLY A 107 -25.49 -16.05 -12.49
N LYS A 108 -25.01 -15.31 -11.47
CA LYS A 108 -23.86 -15.68 -10.62
C LYS A 108 -24.03 -17.04 -9.95
N SER A 109 -25.10 -17.23 -9.18
CA SER A 109 -25.36 -18.50 -8.47
C SER A 109 -25.60 -19.64 -9.45
N THR A 110 -26.32 -19.42 -10.57
CA THR A 110 -26.50 -20.43 -11.64
C THR A 110 -25.14 -20.80 -12.26
N PHE A 111 -24.28 -19.83 -12.52
CA PHE A 111 -22.92 -20.06 -13.01
C PHE A 111 -22.12 -20.94 -12.05
N LEU A 112 -22.08 -20.58 -10.75
CA LEU A 112 -21.36 -21.34 -9.75
C LEU A 112 -21.95 -22.72 -9.54
N ASN A 113 -23.29 -22.89 -9.44
CA ASN A 113 -23.97 -24.15 -9.32
C ASN A 113 -23.58 -25.12 -10.43
N ASN A 114 -23.45 -24.62 -11.66
CA ASN A 114 -23.07 -25.42 -12.82
C ASN A 114 -21.55 -25.66 -12.90
N LEU A 115 -20.74 -24.62 -12.78
CA LEU A 115 -19.28 -24.74 -12.87
C LEU A 115 -18.70 -25.68 -11.82
N LEU A 116 -19.24 -25.64 -10.60
CA LEU A 116 -18.76 -26.42 -9.46
C LEU A 116 -19.48 -27.74 -9.30
N GLY A 117 -20.55 -28.01 -10.09
CA GLY A 117 -21.33 -29.22 -10.02
C GLY A 117 -21.99 -29.48 -8.66
N LEU A 118 -22.46 -28.39 -8.00
CA LEU A 118 -23.02 -28.45 -6.65
C LEU A 118 -24.34 -29.21 -6.64
N LYS A 119 -24.52 -30.15 -5.68
CA LYS A 119 -25.78 -30.82 -5.39
C LYS A 119 -26.65 -29.92 -4.50
N LEU A 120 -26.05 -29.38 -3.44
CA LEU A 120 -26.65 -28.34 -2.63
C LEU A 120 -26.55 -27.01 -3.40
N LYS A 121 -27.64 -26.62 -4.04
CA LYS A 121 -27.68 -25.44 -4.92
C LYS A 121 -27.61 -24.15 -4.12
N LEU A 122 -26.75 -23.24 -4.59
CA LEU A 122 -26.82 -21.85 -4.18
C LEU A 122 -28.16 -21.26 -4.66
N PRO A 123 -28.78 -20.40 -3.87
CA PRO A 123 -30.06 -19.79 -4.23
C PRO A 123 -29.92 -18.90 -5.47
N GLU A 124 -30.88 -18.99 -6.38
CA GLU A 124 -30.84 -18.27 -7.67
C GLU A 124 -31.71 -17.00 -7.66
N ASP A 125 -32.61 -16.84 -6.68
CA ASP A 125 -33.61 -15.77 -6.60
C ASP A 125 -33.72 -15.17 -5.18
N ILE A 126 -32.62 -14.86 -4.50
CA ILE A 126 -32.67 -14.25 -3.17
C ILE A 126 -32.56 -12.71 -3.31
N ASP A 127 -33.38 -12.01 -2.49
CA ASP A 127 -33.31 -10.58 -2.28
C ASP A 127 -31.89 -10.19 -1.79
N PRO A 128 -31.19 -9.23 -2.44
CA PRO A 128 -29.83 -8.84 -2.10
C PRO A 128 -29.62 -8.48 -0.62
N THR A 129 -30.61 -7.92 0.02
CA THR A 129 -30.54 -7.46 1.42
C THR A 129 -30.37 -8.59 2.45
N THR A 130 -30.69 -9.82 2.06
CA THR A 130 -30.60 -11.00 2.95
C THR A 130 -29.47 -11.96 2.57
N ALA A 131 -28.78 -11.73 1.44
CA ALA A 131 -27.75 -12.62 0.95
C ALA A 131 -26.49 -12.57 1.80
N ILE A 132 -26.16 -13.71 2.43
CA ILE A 132 -24.89 -13.91 3.14
C ILE A 132 -23.88 -14.43 2.13
N PRO A 133 -22.68 -13.81 2.02
CA PRO A 133 -21.62 -14.28 1.13
C PRO A 133 -21.31 -15.76 1.40
N THR A 134 -21.27 -16.58 0.35
CA THR A 134 -21.05 -18.01 0.48
C THR A 134 -19.77 -18.42 -0.24
N TYR A 135 -18.81 -18.92 0.52
CA TYR A 135 -17.55 -19.47 0.03
C TYR A 135 -17.74 -20.91 -0.42
N CYS A 136 -17.44 -21.23 -1.68
CA CYS A 136 -17.55 -22.56 -2.27
C CYS A 136 -16.18 -23.14 -2.55
N LEU A 137 -15.85 -24.29 -1.97
CA LEU A 137 -14.55 -24.93 -2.14
C LEU A 137 -14.64 -26.46 -2.18
N LYS A 138 -13.57 -27.09 -2.66
CA LYS A 138 -13.42 -28.54 -2.65
C LYS A 138 -13.21 -29.04 -1.24
N GLY A 139 -14.00 -30.05 -0.85
CA GLY A 139 -13.87 -30.75 0.40
C GLY A 139 -14.25 -32.24 0.31
N LYS A 140 -14.06 -32.96 1.39
CA LYS A 140 -14.30 -34.42 1.43
C LYS A 140 -15.81 -34.78 1.43
N LYS A 141 -16.64 -33.87 1.95
CA LYS A 141 -18.09 -34.03 2.06
C LYS A 141 -18.79 -32.77 1.60
N GLU A 142 -20.03 -32.89 1.13
CA GLU A 142 -20.87 -31.75 0.83
C GLU A 142 -21.54 -31.29 2.12
N VAL A 143 -21.09 -30.16 2.65
CA VAL A 143 -21.52 -29.62 3.96
C VAL A 143 -21.59 -28.09 3.84
N LEU A 144 -22.68 -27.53 4.39
CA LEU A 144 -22.84 -26.10 4.58
C LEU A 144 -22.47 -25.73 6.02
N MET A 145 -21.55 -24.80 6.18
CA MET A 145 -21.09 -24.30 7.47
C MET A 145 -21.35 -22.79 7.57
N GLY A 146 -21.74 -22.33 8.77
CA GLY A 146 -21.86 -20.92 9.08
C GLY A 146 -20.73 -20.48 9.99
N PHE A 147 -20.16 -19.31 9.73
CA PHE A 147 -19.13 -18.69 10.56
C PHE A 147 -19.79 -17.75 11.57
N SER A 148 -19.48 -17.92 12.85
CA SER A 148 -19.89 -17.01 13.90
C SER A 148 -19.01 -15.75 13.88
N GLN A 149 -19.63 -14.61 14.17
CA GLN A 149 -18.89 -13.35 14.40
C GLN A 149 -17.88 -13.46 15.57
N ASN A 150 -18.14 -14.37 16.51
CA ASN A 150 -17.23 -14.65 17.65
C ASN A 150 -16.11 -15.64 17.32
N GLY A 151 -15.91 -15.99 16.05
CA GLY A 151 -15.06 -17.09 15.58
C GLY A 151 -15.80 -18.45 15.68
N GLY A 152 -15.26 -19.49 15.17
CA GLY A 152 -15.86 -20.82 15.19
C GLY A 152 -16.92 -21.04 14.10
N MET A 153 -17.27 -22.30 13.90
CA MET A 153 -18.14 -22.75 12.82
C MET A 153 -19.29 -23.65 13.33
N VAL A 154 -20.39 -23.57 12.63
CA VAL A 154 -21.57 -24.41 12.89
C VAL A 154 -22.04 -25.03 11.59
N GLU A 155 -22.28 -26.35 11.57
CA GLU A 155 -22.94 -27.00 10.45
C GLU A 155 -24.39 -26.52 10.36
N LEU A 156 -24.78 -26.08 9.16
CA LEU A 156 -26.07 -25.47 8.89
C LEU A 156 -26.99 -26.47 8.18
N PRO A 157 -28.31 -26.39 8.44
CA PRO A 157 -29.29 -27.12 7.65
C PRO A 157 -29.40 -26.49 6.23
N HIS A 158 -29.83 -27.31 5.22
CA HIS A 158 -30.03 -26.80 3.84
C HIS A 158 -31.03 -25.64 3.78
N LEU A 159 -32.00 -25.59 4.70
CA LEU A 159 -33.01 -24.55 4.81
C LEU A 159 -32.44 -23.16 5.06
N THR A 160 -31.14 -23.06 5.41
CA THR A 160 -30.47 -21.73 5.61
C THR A 160 -30.41 -20.91 4.32
N PHE A 161 -30.60 -21.52 3.17
CA PHE A 161 -30.76 -20.81 1.88
C PHE A 161 -32.22 -20.46 1.56
N ASP A 162 -33.18 -20.91 2.35
CA ASP A 162 -34.61 -20.66 2.11
C ASP A 162 -34.97 -19.24 2.56
N HIS A 163 -35.52 -18.46 1.65
CA HIS A 163 -35.96 -17.08 1.90
C HIS A 163 -37.00 -17.00 3.03
N GLN A 164 -37.98 -17.95 3.04
CA GLN A 164 -39.01 -18.00 4.09
C GLN A 164 -38.41 -18.30 5.46
N PHE A 165 -37.34 -19.09 5.50
CA PHE A 165 -36.62 -19.37 6.74
C PHE A 165 -35.89 -18.10 7.21
N LEU A 166 -35.18 -17.40 6.34
CA LEU A 166 -34.44 -16.15 6.69
C LEU A 166 -35.38 -15.04 7.17
N GLU A 167 -36.50 -14.80 6.45
CA GLU A 167 -37.52 -13.83 6.87
C GLU A 167 -38.15 -14.19 8.22
N SER A 168 -38.35 -15.46 8.48
CA SER A 168 -38.97 -15.92 9.71
C SER A 168 -38.11 -15.71 10.97
N LEU A 169 -36.83 -15.42 10.84
CA LEU A 169 -35.91 -15.13 11.95
C LEU A 169 -36.23 -13.79 12.61
N GLY A 170 -36.79 -12.83 11.88
CA GLY A 170 -37.13 -11.51 12.39
C GLY A 170 -35.93 -10.60 12.70
N PHE A 171 -34.72 -11.01 12.30
CA PHE A 171 -33.49 -10.21 12.38
C PHE A 171 -32.54 -10.61 11.25
N ASN A 172 -31.54 -9.78 10.96
CA ASN A 172 -30.55 -10.05 9.92
C ASN A 172 -29.51 -11.07 10.42
N LEU A 173 -29.58 -12.29 9.91
CA LEU A 173 -28.65 -13.37 10.29
C LEU A 173 -27.17 -13.01 10.01
N LYS A 174 -26.91 -12.10 9.06
CA LYS A 174 -25.56 -11.62 8.73
C LYS A 174 -24.86 -10.95 9.92
N GLU A 175 -25.62 -10.36 10.86
CA GLU A 175 -25.06 -9.72 12.05
C GLU A 175 -24.36 -10.69 13.00
N ILE A 176 -24.77 -11.95 13.02
CA ILE A 176 -24.18 -13.01 13.86
C ILE A 176 -23.39 -14.05 13.06
N MET A 177 -23.63 -14.12 11.74
CA MET A 177 -23.01 -15.05 10.80
C MET A 177 -22.64 -14.31 9.52
N PRO A 178 -21.47 -13.65 9.48
CA PRO A 178 -21.08 -12.77 8.38
C PRO A 178 -20.88 -13.48 7.04
N PHE A 179 -20.58 -14.78 7.02
CA PHE A 179 -20.46 -15.58 5.81
C PHE A 179 -20.72 -17.05 6.06
N MET A 180 -21.01 -17.77 4.97
CA MET A 180 -21.17 -19.22 4.93
C MET A 180 -20.08 -19.87 4.09
N LEU A 181 -19.85 -21.15 4.31
CA LEU A 181 -18.92 -21.97 3.54
C LEU A 181 -19.62 -23.27 3.08
N LEU A 182 -19.61 -23.46 1.77
CA LEU A 182 -20.10 -24.69 1.14
C LEU A 182 -18.87 -25.50 0.67
N SER A 183 -18.65 -26.60 1.36
CA SER A 183 -17.64 -27.60 0.99
C SER A 183 -18.29 -28.70 0.16
N ALA A 184 -17.73 -29.01 -1.03
CA ALA A 184 -18.27 -30.07 -1.88
C ALA A 184 -17.19 -30.88 -2.62
N PRO A 185 -17.28 -32.20 -2.71
CA PRO A 185 -16.34 -33.06 -3.44
C PRO A 185 -16.35 -32.82 -4.96
N SER A 186 -17.49 -32.31 -5.49
CA SER A 186 -17.72 -32.07 -6.91
C SER A 186 -16.90 -30.91 -7.46
N VAL A 187 -16.42 -29.99 -6.60
CA VAL A 187 -15.63 -28.82 -7.02
C VAL A 187 -14.37 -29.31 -7.73
N PRO A 188 -14.16 -28.93 -9.02
CA PRO A 188 -13.06 -29.45 -9.84
C PRO A 188 -11.69 -28.86 -9.49
N PHE A 189 -11.66 -27.76 -8.74
CA PHE A 189 -10.43 -27.01 -8.42
C PHE A 189 -9.96 -27.30 -7.01
N GLU A 190 -8.72 -27.80 -6.87
CA GLU A 190 -8.15 -28.15 -5.56
C GLU A 190 -7.82 -26.91 -4.74
N PHE A 191 -7.28 -25.88 -5.37
CA PHE A 191 -6.75 -24.70 -4.70
C PHE A 191 -7.53 -23.42 -4.95
N LEU A 192 -8.73 -23.49 -5.56
CA LEU A 192 -9.63 -22.35 -5.67
C LEU A 192 -10.75 -22.39 -4.64
N CYS A 193 -11.12 -21.24 -4.16
CA CYS A 193 -12.33 -20.99 -3.41
C CYS A 193 -13.13 -19.88 -4.11
N PHE A 194 -14.39 -20.12 -4.40
CA PHE A 194 -15.27 -19.15 -5.07
C PHE A 194 -16.19 -18.49 -4.05
N ILE A 195 -16.34 -17.17 -4.14
CA ILE A 195 -17.32 -16.43 -3.35
C ILE A 195 -18.53 -16.12 -4.23
N ASP A 196 -19.72 -16.61 -3.83
CA ASP A 196 -20.98 -16.12 -4.35
C ASP A 196 -21.33 -14.83 -3.64
N THR A 197 -21.20 -13.71 -4.34
CA THR A 197 -21.44 -12.39 -3.77
C THR A 197 -22.90 -11.99 -3.94
N PRO A 198 -23.46 -11.18 -3.00
CA PRO A 198 -24.76 -10.58 -3.21
C PRO A 198 -24.83 -9.83 -4.55
N GLY A 199 -25.95 -9.92 -5.25
CA GLY A 199 -26.13 -9.22 -6.51
C GLY A 199 -26.14 -7.72 -6.30
N TYR A 200 -25.32 -7.01 -7.05
CA TYR A 200 -25.38 -5.56 -7.11
C TYR A 200 -26.64 -5.12 -7.88
N ASN A 201 -27.50 -4.29 -7.24
CA ASN A 201 -28.69 -3.74 -7.89
C ASN A 201 -28.60 -2.22 -7.98
N PRO A 202 -28.48 -1.63 -9.18
CA PRO A 202 -28.50 -0.18 -9.34
C PRO A 202 -29.87 0.39 -9.01
N GLY A 203 -29.92 1.30 -8.05
CA GLY A 203 -31.08 1.86 -7.41
C GLY A 203 -32.19 2.41 -8.27
N ASN A 204 -33.16 1.56 -8.63
CA ASN A 204 -34.46 2.03 -9.15
C ASN A 204 -35.70 1.49 -8.43
N GLN A 205 -35.55 0.72 -7.36
CA GLN A 205 -36.69 0.25 -6.57
C GLN A 205 -36.33 0.13 -5.07
N GLY A 206 -36.13 1.27 -4.37
CA GLY A 206 -36.25 1.33 -2.90
C GLY A 206 -35.16 0.65 -2.07
N TYR A 207 -34.04 0.26 -2.65
CA TYR A 207 -32.91 -0.37 -1.94
C TYR A 207 -31.94 0.64 -1.40
N THR A 208 -31.51 0.43 -0.16
CA THR A 208 -30.57 1.29 0.55
C THR A 208 -29.14 1.07 0.04
N GLY A 209 -28.27 2.08 0.10
CA GLY A 209 -26.85 2.01 -0.33
C GLY A 209 -26.01 0.87 0.27
N GLY A 210 -26.55 0.13 1.24
CA GLY A 210 -25.89 -0.99 1.91
C GLY A 210 -25.57 -2.20 1.02
N ASP A 211 -26.29 -2.43 -0.09
CA ASP A 211 -26.04 -3.57 -0.98
C ASP A 211 -24.80 -3.39 -1.84
N LYS A 212 -24.52 -2.15 -2.26
CA LYS A 212 -23.30 -1.80 -2.98
C LYS A 212 -22.06 -1.97 -2.09
N GLU A 213 -22.15 -1.51 -0.84
CA GLU A 213 -21.08 -1.63 0.15
C GLU A 213 -20.83 -3.10 0.52
N ALA A 214 -21.87 -3.91 0.74
CA ALA A 214 -21.73 -5.33 1.03
C ALA A 214 -21.10 -6.12 -0.12
N SER A 215 -21.44 -5.78 -1.37
CA SER A 215 -20.80 -6.37 -2.56
C SER A 215 -19.33 -5.95 -2.66
N LYS A 216 -19.00 -4.67 -2.45
CA LYS A 216 -17.62 -4.17 -2.43
C LYS A 216 -16.78 -4.87 -1.36
N GLU A 217 -17.30 -4.98 -0.14
CA GLU A 217 -16.61 -5.65 0.98
C GLU A 217 -16.28 -7.11 0.66
N SER A 218 -17.24 -7.85 0.06
CA SER A 218 -17.00 -9.24 -0.34
C SER A 218 -15.96 -9.36 -1.46
N LEU A 219 -15.88 -8.38 -2.38
CA LEU A 219 -14.90 -8.34 -3.47
C LEU A 219 -13.50 -7.94 -3.00
N LYS A 220 -13.38 -7.14 -1.94
CA LYS A 220 -12.09 -6.73 -1.35
C LYS A 220 -11.25 -7.93 -0.90
N HIS A 221 -11.89 -8.93 -0.32
CA HIS A 221 -11.21 -10.14 0.18
C HIS A 221 -10.73 -11.08 -0.93
N ALA A 222 -11.19 -10.91 -2.17
CA ALA A 222 -10.80 -11.77 -3.28
C ALA A 222 -9.54 -11.24 -3.99
N LYS A 223 -8.61 -12.17 -4.27
CA LYS A 223 -7.41 -11.87 -5.09
C LYS A 223 -7.77 -11.69 -6.56
N HIS A 224 -8.79 -12.42 -7.04
CA HIS A 224 -9.26 -12.39 -8.42
C HIS A 224 -10.78 -12.25 -8.48
N ILE A 225 -11.28 -11.57 -9.48
CA ILE A 225 -12.70 -11.30 -9.67
C ILE A 225 -13.14 -11.79 -11.05
N LEU A 226 -14.20 -12.63 -11.09
CA LEU A 226 -14.96 -12.93 -12.29
C LEU A 226 -16.18 -11.99 -12.31
N TRP A 227 -16.27 -11.14 -13.31
CA TRP A 227 -17.42 -10.24 -13.45
C TRP A 227 -18.37 -10.76 -14.50
N LEU A 228 -19.57 -11.17 -14.07
CA LEU A 228 -20.59 -11.72 -14.95
C LEU A 228 -21.44 -10.63 -15.58
N VAL A 229 -21.52 -10.69 -16.92
CA VAL A 229 -22.36 -9.82 -17.73
C VAL A 229 -23.31 -10.69 -18.56
N SER A 230 -24.62 -10.47 -18.50
CA SER A 230 -25.56 -11.18 -19.36
C SER A 230 -25.33 -10.79 -20.83
N CYS A 231 -25.12 -11.78 -21.71
CA CYS A 231 -24.97 -11.50 -23.14
C CYS A 231 -26.21 -10.83 -23.77
N GLU A 232 -27.38 -10.91 -23.10
CA GLU A 232 -28.63 -10.31 -23.54
C GLU A 232 -28.56 -8.76 -23.50
N CYS A 233 -27.74 -8.17 -22.62
CA CYS A 233 -27.60 -6.72 -22.46
C CYS A 233 -26.87 -6.05 -23.65
N GLY A 234 -26.05 -6.78 -24.38
CA GLY A 234 -25.34 -6.29 -25.57
C GLY A 234 -24.13 -5.38 -25.29
N ASP A 235 -23.97 -4.87 -24.07
CA ASP A 235 -22.85 -4.08 -23.56
C ASP A 235 -22.87 -4.10 -22.03
N LEU A 236 -21.86 -3.45 -21.39
CA LEU A 236 -21.88 -3.16 -19.98
C LEU A 236 -22.97 -2.12 -19.65
N HIS A 237 -23.73 -2.36 -18.60
CA HIS A 237 -24.58 -1.31 -18.04
C HIS A 237 -23.72 -0.19 -17.45
N LYS A 238 -24.24 1.04 -17.48
CA LYS A 238 -23.53 2.21 -16.93
C LYS A 238 -23.12 1.99 -15.48
N ASP A 239 -24.01 1.43 -14.69
CA ASP A 239 -23.76 1.18 -13.26
C ASP A 239 -22.69 0.09 -13.04
N ASP A 240 -22.64 -0.94 -13.89
CA ASP A 240 -21.55 -1.95 -13.87
C ASP A 240 -20.21 -1.30 -14.23
N LEU A 241 -20.21 -0.39 -15.21
CA LEU A 241 -19.01 0.32 -15.62
C LEU A 241 -18.47 1.23 -14.50
N GLU A 242 -19.34 2.02 -13.87
CA GLU A 242 -19.00 2.87 -12.74
C GLU A 242 -18.45 2.05 -11.56
N PHE A 243 -19.06 0.89 -11.28
CA PHE A 243 -18.58 -0.01 -10.23
C PHE A 243 -17.21 -0.62 -10.55
N LEU A 244 -16.99 -1.05 -11.79
CA LEU A 244 -15.69 -1.59 -12.25
C LEU A 244 -14.60 -0.53 -12.24
N GLN A 245 -14.94 0.71 -12.58
CA GLN A 245 -14.03 1.85 -12.51
C GLN A 245 -13.62 2.12 -11.05
N GLU A 246 -14.57 2.19 -10.12
CA GLU A 246 -14.30 2.32 -8.69
C GLU A 246 -13.39 1.19 -8.17
N LEU A 247 -13.64 -0.08 -8.54
CA LEU A 247 -12.80 -1.22 -8.17
C LEU A 247 -11.37 -1.12 -8.71
N TYR A 248 -11.22 -0.63 -9.93
CA TYR A 248 -9.93 -0.48 -10.57
C TYR A 248 -9.13 0.69 -9.97
N GLU A 249 -9.76 1.87 -9.81
CA GLU A 249 -9.11 3.08 -9.31
C GLU A 249 -8.81 3.02 -7.80
N GLU A 250 -9.76 2.51 -6.98
CA GLU A 250 -9.61 2.50 -5.52
C GLU A 250 -8.82 1.29 -5.00
N GLU A 251 -8.99 0.11 -5.63
CA GLU A 251 -8.46 -1.16 -5.11
C GLU A 251 -7.39 -1.78 -6.04
N GLY A 252 -7.11 -1.18 -7.18
CA GLY A 252 -6.16 -1.68 -8.18
C GLY A 252 -6.54 -3.06 -8.75
N LYS A 253 -7.83 -3.47 -8.67
CA LYS A 253 -8.26 -4.83 -9.03
C LYS A 253 -8.70 -4.93 -10.48
N GLN A 254 -8.06 -5.83 -11.20
CA GLN A 254 -8.45 -6.21 -12.56
C GLN A 254 -9.45 -7.38 -12.52
N VAL A 255 -10.42 -7.36 -13.43
CA VAL A 255 -11.48 -8.38 -13.52
C VAL A 255 -11.32 -9.24 -14.76
N PHE A 256 -11.78 -10.50 -14.70
CA PHE A 256 -12.03 -11.32 -15.88
C PHE A 256 -13.53 -11.27 -16.17
N ILE A 257 -13.91 -10.81 -17.35
CA ILE A 257 -15.32 -10.68 -17.75
C ILE A 257 -15.85 -12.04 -18.25
N VAL A 258 -17.01 -12.45 -17.76
CA VAL A 258 -17.70 -13.68 -18.19
C VAL A 258 -19.05 -13.30 -18.80
N LEU A 259 -19.18 -13.45 -20.12
CA LEU A 259 -20.48 -13.33 -20.80
C LEU A 259 -21.35 -14.53 -20.48
N SER A 260 -22.27 -14.37 -19.55
CA SER A 260 -23.23 -15.41 -19.12
C SER A 260 -24.37 -15.57 -20.13
N ARG A 261 -25.12 -16.67 -20.05
CA ARG A 261 -26.26 -17.01 -20.92
C ARG A 261 -25.87 -16.98 -22.42
N ALA A 262 -24.65 -17.38 -22.77
CA ALA A 262 -24.14 -17.29 -24.13
C ALA A 262 -24.95 -18.10 -25.16
N ASP A 263 -25.75 -19.07 -24.71
CA ASP A 263 -26.70 -19.81 -25.54
C ASP A 263 -27.89 -18.98 -26.08
N ARG A 264 -28.09 -17.77 -25.57
CA ARG A 264 -29.15 -16.85 -25.99
C ARG A 264 -28.77 -16.02 -27.23
N ARG A 265 -27.53 -16.09 -27.68
CA ARG A 265 -27.02 -15.35 -28.85
C ARG A 265 -26.34 -16.28 -29.84
N THR A 266 -26.30 -15.87 -31.12
CA THR A 266 -25.47 -16.56 -32.12
C THR A 266 -23.99 -16.31 -31.86
N LYS A 267 -23.11 -17.17 -32.37
CA LYS A 267 -21.65 -17.05 -32.21
C LYS A 267 -21.12 -15.70 -32.69
N SER A 268 -21.59 -15.22 -33.84
CA SER A 268 -21.20 -13.91 -34.36
C SER A 268 -21.70 -12.74 -33.51
N GLN A 269 -22.90 -12.83 -32.94
CA GLN A 269 -23.40 -11.81 -32.02
C GLN A 269 -22.62 -11.78 -30.71
N LEU A 270 -22.21 -12.93 -30.19
CA LEU A 270 -21.35 -12.98 -28.99
C LEU A 270 -20.00 -12.28 -29.21
N GLU A 271 -19.39 -12.48 -30.39
CA GLU A 271 -18.13 -11.80 -30.74
C GLU A 271 -18.29 -10.28 -30.84
N VAL A 272 -19.43 -9.81 -31.38
CA VAL A 272 -19.75 -8.37 -31.42
C VAL A 272 -19.89 -7.80 -30.01
N VAL A 273 -20.63 -8.48 -29.12
CA VAL A 273 -20.80 -8.06 -27.71
C VAL A 273 -19.45 -8.02 -27.01
N ALA A 274 -18.61 -9.07 -27.14
CA ALA A 274 -17.31 -9.10 -26.52
C ALA A 274 -16.37 -7.99 -27.00
N LYS A 275 -16.37 -7.69 -28.30
CA LYS A 275 -15.60 -6.57 -28.85
C LYS A 275 -16.05 -5.23 -28.28
N LYS A 276 -17.36 -5.02 -28.22
CA LYS A 276 -17.94 -3.79 -27.69
C LYS A 276 -17.58 -3.57 -26.22
N ILE A 277 -17.72 -4.61 -25.39
CA ILE A 277 -17.32 -4.53 -23.98
C ILE A 277 -15.82 -4.22 -23.85
N ARG A 278 -14.98 -4.84 -24.69
CA ARG A 278 -13.54 -4.58 -24.72
C ARG A 278 -13.21 -3.14 -25.09
N GLU A 279 -13.92 -2.57 -26.04
CA GLU A 279 -13.81 -1.15 -26.43
C GLU A 279 -14.28 -0.26 -25.28
N THR A 280 -15.47 -0.52 -24.69
CA THR A 280 -16.02 0.25 -23.57
C THR A 280 -15.06 0.30 -22.37
N LEU A 281 -14.45 -0.84 -21.98
CA LEU A 281 -13.49 -0.88 -20.87
C LEU A 281 -12.21 -0.08 -21.20
N LYS A 282 -11.67 -0.22 -22.41
CA LYS A 282 -10.49 0.52 -22.85
C LYS A 282 -10.73 2.03 -22.95
N ASP A 283 -11.88 2.45 -23.47
CA ASP A 283 -12.25 3.86 -23.61
C ASP A 283 -12.39 4.55 -22.24
N ASN A 284 -12.67 3.76 -21.19
CA ASN A 284 -12.75 4.24 -19.80
C ASN A 284 -11.46 3.96 -19.00
N GLY A 285 -10.37 3.55 -19.66
CA GLY A 285 -9.07 3.33 -19.00
C GLY A 285 -9.03 2.14 -18.01
N ILE A 286 -9.99 1.21 -18.10
CA ILE A 286 -10.07 0.06 -17.19
C ILE A 286 -9.30 -1.12 -17.78
N GLU A 287 -8.25 -1.56 -17.11
CA GLU A 287 -7.54 -2.78 -17.46
C GLU A 287 -8.29 -4.01 -16.95
N PHE A 288 -8.29 -5.07 -17.74
CA PHE A 288 -8.99 -6.32 -17.43
C PHE A 288 -8.17 -7.54 -17.89
N LEU A 289 -8.42 -8.70 -17.24
CA LEU A 289 -7.64 -9.92 -17.42
C LEU A 289 -8.04 -10.75 -18.66
N GLY A 290 -9.23 -10.54 -19.19
CA GLY A 290 -9.75 -11.24 -20.34
C GLY A 290 -11.27 -11.23 -20.40
N ILE A 291 -11.84 -11.75 -21.52
CA ILE A 291 -13.28 -11.88 -21.71
C ILE A 291 -13.57 -13.32 -22.19
N GLY A 292 -14.34 -14.09 -21.40
CA GLY A 292 -14.80 -15.44 -21.75
C GLY A 292 -16.31 -15.50 -21.95
N ALA A 293 -16.81 -16.51 -22.65
CA ALA A 293 -18.23 -16.79 -22.77
C ALA A 293 -18.61 -18.06 -22.00
N TYR A 294 -19.81 -18.08 -21.40
CA TYR A 294 -20.29 -19.18 -20.59
C TYR A 294 -21.80 -19.45 -20.77
N SER A 295 -22.17 -20.71 -20.82
CA SER A 295 -23.56 -21.16 -20.77
C SER A 295 -23.71 -22.38 -19.86
N ALA A 296 -24.60 -22.32 -18.89
CA ALA A 296 -24.91 -23.47 -18.04
C ALA A 296 -25.59 -24.61 -18.77
N THR A 297 -26.38 -24.30 -19.82
CA THR A 297 -27.16 -25.28 -20.60
C THR A 297 -26.37 -25.89 -21.77
N ARG A 298 -25.48 -25.10 -22.39
CA ARG A 298 -24.66 -25.49 -23.56
C ARG A 298 -23.17 -25.32 -23.28
N TYR A 299 -22.74 -25.70 -22.10
CA TYR A 299 -21.37 -25.46 -21.63
C TYR A 299 -20.31 -25.94 -22.64
N GLN A 300 -20.40 -27.21 -23.07
CA GLN A 300 -19.38 -27.79 -23.95
C GLN A 300 -19.30 -27.07 -25.33
N GLU A 301 -20.45 -26.74 -25.92
CA GLU A 301 -20.53 -26.05 -27.20
C GLU A 301 -19.90 -24.64 -27.12
N ILE A 302 -20.22 -23.90 -26.08
CA ILE A 302 -19.69 -22.53 -25.88
C ILE A 302 -18.21 -22.55 -25.55
N LYS A 303 -17.75 -23.52 -24.76
CA LYS A 303 -16.33 -23.73 -24.48
C LYS A 303 -15.53 -23.98 -25.75
N GLU A 304 -15.92 -24.94 -26.58
CA GLU A 304 -15.25 -25.24 -27.85
C GLU A 304 -15.26 -24.07 -28.81
N PHE A 305 -16.33 -23.27 -28.81
CA PHE A 305 -16.40 -22.04 -29.59
C PHE A 305 -15.41 -21.00 -29.08
N SER A 306 -15.39 -20.73 -27.78
CA SER A 306 -14.47 -19.74 -27.15
C SER A 306 -13.00 -20.10 -27.39
N GLU A 307 -12.65 -21.39 -27.31
CA GLU A 307 -11.27 -21.86 -27.56
C GLU A 307 -10.80 -21.69 -29.02
N LYS A 308 -11.74 -21.64 -29.99
CA LYS A 308 -11.46 -21.44 -31.41
C LYS A 308 -11.55 -19.99 -31.87
N SER A 309 -12.16 -19.14 -31.08
CA SER A 309 -12.33 -17.71 -31.40
C SER A 309 -11.10 -16.91 -30.97
N HIS A 310 -10.69 -15.93 -31.78
CA HIS A 310 -9.63 -14.98 -31.42
C HIS A 310 -10.13 -13.80 -30.56
N VAL A 311 -11.43 -13.78 -30.28
CA VAL A 311 -12.09 -12.68 -29.52
C VAL A 311 -12.22 -13.04 -28.04
N PHE A 312 -12.35 -14.34 -27.74
CA PHE A 312 -12.54 -14.83 -26.38
C PHE A 312 -11.27 -15.40 -25.78
N ASP A 313 -11.13 -15.18 -24.47
CA ASP A 313 -10.13 -15.80 -23.63
C ASP A 313 -10.75 -17.04 -22.97
N SER A 314 -9.98 -18.13 -22.84
CA SER A 314 -10.49 -19.35 -22.21
C SER A 314 -10.63 -19.17 -20.70
N LEU A 315 -11.86 -19.19 -20.18
CA LEU A 315 -12.17 -19.16 -18.76
C LEU A 315 -11.49 -20.32 -18.02
N GLU A 316 -11.51 -21.52 -18.60
CA GLU A 316 -10.91 -22.70 -17.98
C GLU A 316 -9.38 -22.57 -17.86
N LYS A 317 -8.71 -22.08 -18.90
CA LYS A 317 -7.27 -21.84 -18.84
C LYS A 317 -6.93 -20.77 -17.79
N PHE A 318 -7.75 -19.73 -17.71
CA PHE A 318 -7.61 -18.70 -16.69
C PHE A 318 -7.75 -19.31 -15.29
N LEU A 319 -8.83 -20.04 -15.01
CA LEU A 319 -9.05 -20.69 -13.71
C LEU A 319 -7.98 -21.74 -13.38
N MET A 320 -7.51 -22.52 -14.38
CA MET A 320 -6.42 -23.48 -14.16
C MET A 320 -5.11 -22.80 -13.81
N LYS A 321 -4.80 -21.62 -14.40
CA LYS A 321 -3.64 -20.83 -14.03
C LYS A 321 -3.72 -20.34 -12.59
N LEU A 322 -4.92 -19.98 -12.12
CA LEU A 322 -5.16 -19.54 -10.75
C LEU A 322 -5.19 -20.69 -9.73
N ASN A 323 -5.39 -21.95 -10.19
CA ASN A 323 -5.54 -23.13 -9.32
C ASN A 323 -4.20 -23.52 -8.69
N GLN A 324 -3.63 -22.59 -7.94
CA GLN A 324 -2.41 -22.75 -7.18
C GLN A 324 -2.69 -22.48 -5.71
N ARG A 325 -1.88 -23.07 -4.84
CA ARG A 325 -2.01 -22.88 -3.39
C ARG A 325 -1.82 -21.40 -3.06
N SER A 326 -2.63 -20.87 -2.15
CA SER A 326 -2.53 -19.50 -1.66
C SER A 326 -1.18 -19.26 -0.96
N GLU A 327 -0.62 -18.09 -1.14
CA GLU A 327 0.58 -17.61 -0.46
C GLU A 327 0.25 -16.84 0.84
N LYS A 328 -1.01 -16.86 1.29
CA LYS A 328 -1.45 -16.09 2.47
C LYS A 328 -0.60 -16.34 3.72
N GLN A 329 -0.14 -17.56 3.94
CA GLN A 329 0.77 -17.89 5.02
C GLN A 329 2.10 -17.17 4.88
N ASN A 330 2.65 -17.10 3.65
CA ASN A 330 3.91 -16.40 3.37
C ASN A 330 3.74 -14.89 3.46
N GLU A 331 2.58 -14.35 3.09
CA GLU A 331 2.23 -12.93 3.26
C GLU A 331 2.25 -12.54 4.75
N ILE A 332 1.58 -13.34 5.59
CA ILE A 332 1.56 -13.12 7.06
C ILE A 332 2.98 -13.25 7.65
N LEU A 333 3.76 -14.23 7.21
CA LEU A 333 5.16 -14.36 7.62
C LEU A 333 6.00 -13.18 7.13
N GLY A 334 5.69 -12.60 5.98
CA GLY A 334 6.32 -11.39 5.47
C GLY A 334 6.16 -10.22 6.45
N TYR A 335 4.94 -9.97 6.93
CA TYR A 335 4.70 -8.94 7.96
C TYR A 335 5.44 -9.22 9.28
N LEU A 336 5.52 -10.49 9.70
CA LEU A 336 6.31 -10.87 10.87
C LEU A 336 7.81 -10.57 10.67
N TYR A 337 8.34 -10.87 9.48
CA TYR A 337 9.74 -10.61 9.16
C TYR A 337 10.05 -9.14 8.97
N GLU A 338 9.06 -8.32 8.60
CA GLU A 338 9.20 -6.86 8.62
C GLU A 338 9.43 -6.35 10.04
N VAL A 339 8.65 -6.83 11.01
CA VAL A 339 8.88 -6.52 12.44
C VAL A 339 10.28 -7.00 12.87
N HIS A 340 10.70 -8.19 12.44
CA HIS A 340 12.05 -8.68 12.70
C HIS A 340 13.12 -7.71 12.16
N ARG A 341 12.99 -7.26 10.90
CA ARG A 341 13.91 -6.32 10.23
C ARG A 341 14.02 -5.01 11.01
N MET A 342 12.90 -4.45 11.46
CA MET A 342 12.88 -3.20 12.22
C MET A 342 13.71 -3.32 13.50
N TYR A 343 13.51 -4.36 14.31
CA TYR A 343 14.25 -4.60 15.54
C TYR A 343 15.71 -4.98 15.30
N GLU A 344 15.99 -5.85 14.31
CA GLU A 344 17.35 -6.23 13.93
C GLU A 344 18.19 -5.01 13.55
N LYS A 345 17.63 -4.11 12.71
CA LYS A 345 18.28 -2.85 12.28
C LYS A 345 18.61 -1.96 13.47
N ALA A 346 17.64 -1.73 14.37
CA ALA A 346 17.83 -0.89 15.56
C ALA A 346 18.91 -1.46 16.50
N ILE A 347 18.88 -2.75 16.79
CA ILE A 347 19.86 -3.41 17.67
C ILE A 347 21.26 -3.40 17.06
N LYS A 348 21.37 -3.65 15.74
CA LYS A 348 22.66 -3.59 15.03
C LYS A 348 23.24 -2.17 15.01
N GLN A 349 22.40 -1.15 14.83
CA GLN A 349 22.83 0.25 14.89
C GLN A 349 23.40 0.58 16.28
N ASP A 350 22.72 0.18 17.36
CA ASP A 350 23.23 0.35 18.74
C ASP A 350 24.57 -0.35 18.96
N ALA A 351 24.67 -1.62 18.55
CA ALA A 351 25.90 -2.39 18.71
C ALA A 351 27.08 -1.74 17.96
N ASN A 352 26.83 -1.24 16.72
CA ASN A 352 27.83 -0.54 15.93
C ASN A 352 28.24 0.79 16.55
N GLN A 353 27.30 1.52 17.18
CA GLN A 353 27.60 2.76 17.91
C GLN A 353 28.53 2.50 19.09
N PHE A 354 28.27 1.49 19.92
CA PHE A 354 29.15 1.13 21.01
C PHE A 354 30.54 0.67 20.54
N LYS A 355 30.59 -0.06 19.42
CA LYS A 355 31.85 -0.46 18.78
C LYS A 355 32.65 0.74 18.27
N ARG A 356 31.97 1.78 17.78
CA ARG A 356 32.58 3.06 17.39
C ARG A 356 33.16 3.76 18.61
N TYR A 357 32.40 3.88 19.70
CA TYR A 357 32.88 4.52 20.93
C TYR A 357 34.10 3.81 21.51
N GLN A 358 34.18 2.47 21.46
CA GLN A 358 35.34 1.72 21.85
C GLN A 358 36.60 2.07 21.04
N ARG A 359 36.43 2.23 19.68
CA ARG A 359 37.55 2.61 18.81
C ARG A 359 38.04 4.02 19.12
N GLU A 360 37.12 4.96 19.29
CA GLU A 360 37.42 6.35 19.57
C GLU A 360 38.16 6.49 20.94
N LEU A 361 37.70 5.79 21.98
CA LEU A 361 38.38 5.76 23.27
C LEU A 361 39.79 5.16 23.19
N ARG A 362 39.99 4.12 22.38
CA ARG A 362 41.34 3.54 22.16
C ARG A 362 42.25 4.55 21.44
N SER A 363 41.72 5.25 20.43
CA SER A 363 42.49 6.29 19.73
C SER A 363 42.92 7.41 20.65
N VAL A 364 41.99 7.94 21.46
CA VAL A 364 42.32 8.96 22.48
C VAL A 364 43.41 8.49 23.43
N GLY A 365 43.33 7.23 23.91
CA GLY A 365 44.36 6.64 24.79
C GLY A 365 45.72 6.58 24.11
N LEU A 366 45.80 6.19 22.85
CA LEU A 366 47.03 6.13 22.06
C LEU A 366 47.60 7.53 21.80
N ASP A 367 46.78 8.49 21.45
CA ASP A 367 47.18 9.89 21.19
C ASP A 367 47.79 10.51 22.45
N LEU A 368 47.19 10.27 23.61
CA LEU A 368 47.73 10.75 24.89
C LEU A 368 49.15 10.17 25.18
N MET A 369 49.31 8.84 24.95
CA MET A 369 50.62 8.19 25.09
C MET A 369 51.65 8.73 24.13
N GLN A 370 51.30 8.92 22.82
CA GLN A 370 52.23 9.44 21.80
C GLN A 370 52.67 10.87 22.06
N LYS A 371 51.80 11.70 22.65
CA LYS A 371 52.11 13.10 22.97
C LYS A 371 52.90 13.26 24.29
N GLY A 372 53.35 12.16 24.88
CA GLY A 372 54.21 12.20 26.07
C GLY A 372 53.47 12.55 27.38
N PHE A 373 52.14 12.33 27.39
CA PHE A 373 51.35 12.46 28.60
C PHE A 373 51.42 11.18 29.48
N ASP A 374 52.61 10.55 29.55
CA ASP A 374 52.85 9.36 30.38
C ASP A 374 52.68 9.65 31.87
N ASP A 375 52.73 10.95 32.26
CA ASP A 375 52.51 11.47 33.61
C ASP A 375 51.03 11.71 33.96
N PHE A 376 50.07 11.42 33.04
CA PHE A 376 48.69 11.44 33.40
C PHE A 376 48.45 10.37 34.48
N SER A 377 47.89 10.82 35.59
CA SER A 377 47.63 9.96 36.73
C SER A 377 46.96 8.64 36.27
N ASP A 378 47.38 7.51 36.80
CA ASP A 378 46.77 6.18 36.62
C ASP A 378 45.23 6.22 36.64
N ALA A 379 44.65 7.21 37.33
CA ALA A 379 43.23 7.45 37.43
C ALA A 379 42.56 7.79 36.09
N THR A 380 43.23 8.51 35.16
CA THR A 380 42.66 8.89 33.84
C THR A 380 42.69 7.71 32.88
N PHE A 381 43.80 6.97 32.82
CA PHE A 381 43.87 5.75 32.00
C PHE A 381 42.92 4.66 32.54
N ASN A 382 42.78 4.52 33.83
CA ASN A 382 41.81 3.61 34.46
C ASN A 382 40.35 3.97 34.13
N LYS A 383 40.02 5.27 34.00
CA LYS A 383 38.71 5.71 33.57
C LYS A 383 38.45 5.36 32.10
N ILE A 384 39.42 5.61 31.19
CA ILE A 384 39.31 5.25 29.77
C ILE A 384 39.14 3.73 29.63
N TYR A 385 39.93 2.95 30.39
CA TYR A 385 39.80 1.50 30.36
C TYR A 385 38.45 1.01 30.89
N SER A 386 37.96 1.60 32.01
CA SER A 386 36.64 1.28 32.57
C SER A 386 35.51 1.58 31.60
N LEU A 387 35.51 2.76 30.94
CA LEU A 387 34.52 3.13 29.90
C LEU A 387 34.59 2.18 28.70
N ASN A 388 35.79 1.82 28.25
CA ASN A 388 35.95 0.89 27.14
C ASN A 388 35.36 -0.49 27.47
N LYS A 389 35.55 -0.96 28.69
CA LYS A 389 34.97 -2.20 29.19
C LYS A 389 33.44 -2.11 29.26
N GLU A 390 32.91 -1.00 29.78
CA GLU A 390 31.49 -0.78 29.87
C GLU A 390 30.83 -0.80 28.45
N PHE A 391 31.43 -0.12 27.47
CA PHE A 391 30.92 -0.15 26.08
C PHE A 391 31.05 -1.53 25.44
N ALA A 392 32.09 -2.32 25.81
CA ALA A 392 32.19 -3.70 25.34
C ALA A 392 31.08 -4.60 25.94
N GLU A 393 30.73 -4.40 27.20
CA GLU A 393 29.62 -5.08 27.87
C GLU A 393 28.27 -4.67 27.23
N GLN A 394 28.07 -3.39 26.91
CA GLN A 394 26.88 -2.91 26.24
C GLN A 394 26.76 -3.50 24.79
N GLU A 395 27.85 -3.49 24.01
CA GLU A 395 27.85 -4.11 22.67
C GLU A 395 27.48 -5.59 22.76
N ARG A 396 28.06 -6.33 23.73
CA ARG A 396 27.72 -7.73 23.94
C ARG A 396 26.26 -7.94 24.32
N SER A 397 25.71 -7.13 25.20
CA SER A 397 24.30 -7.18 25.60
C SER A 397 23.38 -6.96 24.41
N LYS A 398 23.73 -6.03 23.50
CA LYS A 398 22.96 -5.81 22.25
C LYS A 398 23.03 -7.02 21.32
N ARG A 399 24.18 -7.68 21.20
CA ARG A 399 24.28 -8.91 20.39
C ARG A 399 23.46 -10.07 20.98
N GLU A 400 23.45 -10.24 22.31
CA GLU A 400 22.57 -11.20 22.98
C GLU A 400 21.08 -10.84 22.74
N GLY A 401 20.76 -9.56 22.57
CA GLY A 401 19.44 -9.07 22.15
C GLY A 401 19.00 -9.60 20.80
N LEU A 402 19.93 -9.74 19.82
CA LEU A 402 19.62 -10.33 18.51
C LEU A 402 19.26 -11.82 18.59
N GLU A 403 19.94 -12.57 19.46
CA GLU A 403 19.62 -13.98 19.68
C GLU A 403 18.23 -14.15 20.30
N ARG A 404 17.86 -13.27 21.25
CA ARG A 404 16.51 -13.25 21.85
C ARG A 404 15.45 -12.87 20.81
N LEU A 405 15.72 -11.86 19.96
CA LEU A 405 14.84 -11.49 18.87
C LEU A 405 14.55 -12.69 17.96
N ASN A 406 15.61 -13.38 17.51
CA ASN A 406 15.47 -14.57 16.68
C ASN A 406 14.62 -15.67 17.35
N GLY A 407 14.79 -15.85 18.66
CA GLY A 407 13.98 -16.77 19.47
C GLY A 407 12.49 -16.42 19.42
N VAL A 408 12.15 -15.18 19.75
CA VAL A 408 10.76 -14.69 19.76
C VAL A 408 10.10 -14.78 18.36
N ILE A 409 10.82 -14.37 17.33
CA ILE A 409 10.32 -14.43 15.94
C ILE A 409 10.08 -15.89 15.50
N ASN A 410 10.97 -16.82 15.87
CA ASN A 410 10.76 -18.24 15.58
C ASN A 410 9.56 -18.80 16.35
N SER A 411 9.35 -18.42 17.61
CA SER A 411 8.14 -18.80 18.37
C SER A 411 6.86 -18.31 17.68
N PHE A 412 6.83 -17.05 17.19
CA PHE A 412 5.71 -16.55 16.39
C PHE A 412 5.51 -17.35 15.09
N LYS A 413 6.60 -17.64 14.37
CA LYS A 413 6.53 -18.43 13.12
C LYS A 413 5.95 -19.82 13.38
N ASP A 414 6.40 -20.49 14.42
CA ASP A 414 5.91 -21.84 14.80
C ASP A 414 4.42 -21.80 15.15
N SER A 415 3.97 -20.77 15.86
CA SER A 415 2.55 -20.58 16.17
C SER A 415 1.72 -20.31 14.91
N ILE A 416 2.20 -19.51 13.97
CA ILE A 416 1.56 -19.26 12.67
C ILE A 416 1.48 -20.58 11.87
N ASP A 417 2.56 -21.35 11.81
CA ASP A 417 2.58 -22.64 11.13
C ASP A 417 1.55 -23.62 11.71
N LYS A 418 1.35 -23.62 13.03
CA LYS A 418 0.32 -24.40 13.71
C LYS A 418 -1.09 -23.93 13.34
N VAL A 419 -1.33 -22.61 13.27
CA VAL A 419 -2.64 -22.07 12.85
C VAL A 419 -3.00 -22.55 11.45
N PHE A 420 -2.04 -22.60 10.52
CA PHE A 420 -2.23 -23.07 9.15
C PHE A 420 -2.20 -24.60 9.01
N ASP A 421 -1.93 -25.34 10.08
CA ASP A 421 -1.69 -26.80 10.05
C ASP A 421 -0.65 -27.19 8.99
N ARG A 422 0.41 -26.36 8.87
CA ARG A 422 1.45 -26.51 7.84
C ARG A 422 2.71 -25.73 8.18
N VAL A 423 3.86 -26.37 8.05
CA VAL A 423 5.16 -25.70 8.13
C VAL A 423 5.46 -24.98 6.82
N SER A 424 5.63 -23.65 6.88
CA SER A 424 6.03 -22.87 5.72
C SER A 424 7.54 -23.03 5.45
N ALA A 425 7.88 -23.16 4.16
CA ALA A 425 9.25 -23.09 3.68
C ALA A 425 9.79 -21.66 3.50
N PHE A 426 8.96 -20.65 3.78
CA PHE A 426 9.34 -19.24 3.77
C PHE A 426 10.01 -18.90 5.11
N THR A 427 11.32 -18.63 5.05
CA THR A 427 12.17 -18.36 6.21
C THR A 427 12.68 -16.92 6.17
N TRP A 428 13.27 -16.49 7.29
CA TRP A 428 13.89 -15.17 7.40
C TRP A 428 14.99 -14.94 6.34
N GLU A 429 15.78 -15.96 6.04
CA GLU A 429 16.82 -15.89 4.99
C GLU A 429 16.22 -15.62 3.61
N LYS A 430 15.14 -16.34 3.25
CA LYS A 430 14.44 -16.12 1.98
C LYS A 430 13.77 -14.74 1.90
N TYR A 431 13.22 -14.27 3.03
CA TYR A 431 12.68 -12.91 3.10
C TYR A 431 13.75 -11.87 2.82
N LYS A 432 14.95 -12.03 3.41
CA LYS A 432 16.09 -11.13 3.13
C LYS A 432 16.52 -11.18 1.67
N GLU A 433 16.70 -12.37 1.12
CA GLU A 433 17.09 -12.53 -0.31
C GLU A 433 16.11 -11.83 -1.27
N GLN A 434 14.82 -11.76 -0.95
CA GLN A 434 13.80 -11.08 -1.75
C GLN A 434 13.78 -9.55 -1.57
N ASN A 435 14.26 -9.04 -0.45
CA ASN A 435 14.19 -7.63 -0.08
C ASN A 435 15.58 -6.96 0.10
N ASP A 436 16.68 -7.69 -0.17
CA ASP A 436 18.06 -7.13 -0.14
C ASP A 436 18.27 -6.02 -1.19
N ASP A 437 17.48 -5.99 -2.25
CA ASP A 437 17.47 -4.88 -3.21
C ASP A 437 17.05 -3.55 -2.58
N GLU A 438 16.15 -3.54 -1.58
CA GLU A 438 15.74 -2.33 -0.85
C GLU A 438 16.86 -1.83 0.10
N GLU A 439 17.62 -2.73 0.72
CA GLU A 439 18.75 -2.33 1.59
C GLU A 439 19.91 -1.78 0.75
N ASN A 440 20.13 -2.32 -0.43
CA ASN A 440 21.06 -1.79 -1.43
C ASN A 440 20.57 -0.41 -1.93
N ASP A 441 19.28 -0.23 -2.11
CA ASP A 441 18.71 1.04 -2.58
C ASP A 441 18.81 2.14 -1.51
N GLU A 442 18.60 1.84 -0.23
CA GLU A 442 18.81 2.79 0.88
C GLU A 442 20.32 3.12 1.06
N ALA A 443 21.21 2.17 0.88
CA ALA A 443 22.65 2.40 0.91
C ALA A 443 23.10 3.24 -0.29
N ASN A 444 22.58 2.96 -1.47
CA ASN A 444 22.82 3.72 -2.69
C ASN A 444 22.27 5.15 -2.57
N TYR A 445 21.08 5.31 -1.97
CA TYR A 445 20.51 6.65 -1.71
C TYR A 445 21.36 7.47 -0.74
N ARG A 446 21.90 6.87 0.33
CA ARG A 446 22.82 7.56 1.25
C ARG A 446 24.11 7.96 0.54
N GLU A 447 24.71 7.05 -0.23
CA GLU A 447 25.89 7.36 -1.02
C GLU A 447 25.62 8.50 -2.03
N PHE A 448 24.44 8.49 -2.64
CA PHE A 448 23.99 9.56 -3.54
C PHE A 448 23.97 10.92 -2.83
N GLU A 449 23.40 11.02 -1.64
CA GLU A 449 23.36 12.26 -0.85
C GLU A 449 24.75 12.66 -0.35
N GLU A 450 25.60 11.73 0.09
CA GLU A 450 26.98 12.01 0.48
C GLU A 450 27.81 12.62 -0.67
N ILE A 451 27.63 12.11 -1.89
CA ILE A 451 28.34 12.65 -3.05
C ILE A 451 27.78 14.03 -3.44
N LYS A 452 26.49 14.27 -3.27
CA LYS A 452 25.90 15.60 -3.45
C LYS A 452 26.43 16.61 -2.42
N GLU A 453 26.70 16.20 -1.19
CA GLU A 453 27.37 17.06 -0.20
C GLU A 453 28.79 17.42 -0.65
N MET A 454 29.52 16.50 -1.27
CA MET A 454 30.82 16.81 -1.87
C MET A 454 30.69 17.81 -3.04
N ALA A 455 29.71 17.67 -3.92
CA ALA A 455 29.46 18.61 -5.01
C ALA A 455 29.08 19.99 -4.46
N LEU A 456 28.29 20.04 -3.39
CA LEU A 456 27.93 21.26 -2.67
C LEU A 456 29.18 21.96 -2.10
N TYR A 457 30.09 21.19 -1.50
CA TYR A 457 31.34 21.70 -0.99
C TYR A 457 32.17 22.35 -2.09
N PHE A 458 32.36 21.70 -3.23
CA PHE A 458 33.11 22.26 -4.36
C PHE A 458 32.45 23.47 -4.98
N ARG A 459 31.12 23.50 -5.03
CA ARG A 459 30.39 24.72 -5.44
C ARG A 459 30.69 25.89 -4.51
N ASP A 460 30.59 25.63 -3.21
CA ASP A 460 30.84 26.70 -2.20
C ASP A 460 32.30 27.17 -2.23
N LEU A 461 33.25 26.25 -2.42
CA LEU A 461 34.64 26.53 -2.58
C LEU A 461 34.91 27.44 -3.81
N ASN A 462 34.22 27.12 -4.90
CA ASN A 462 34.31 27.89 -6.12
C ASN A 462 33.75 29.32 -5.97
N LEU A 463 32.59 29.43 -5.30
CA LEU A 463 32.00 30.73 -4.97
C LEU A 463 32.86 31.53 -4.00
N PHE A 464 33.49 30.86 -3.01
CA PHE A 464 34.45 31.49 -2.12
C PHE A 464 35.63 32.06 -2.90
N TYR A 465 36.22 31.31 -3.84
CA TYR A 465 37.31 31.82 -4.64
C TYR A 465 36.89 33.01 -5.51
N LEU A 466 35.70 32.97 -6.11
CA LEU A 466 35.17 34.11 -6.88
C LEU A 466 34.99 35.38 -6.06
N ASP A 467 34.61 35.26 -4.79
CA ASP A 467 34.41 36.41 -3.90
C ASP A 467 35.70 36.90 -3.22
N TRP A 468 36.67 36.00 -3.01
CA TRP A 468 37.82 36.26 -2.15
C TRP A 468 39.06 36.74 -2.91
N TYR A 469 39.18 36.38 -4.20
CA TYR A 469 40.33 36.73 -5.03
C TYR A 469 39.93 37.63 -6.19
N GLU A 470 40.92 38.48 -6.65
CA GLU A 470 40.75 39.30 -7.87
C GLU A 470 41.01 38.42 -9.10
N TRP A 471 40.03 38.34 -10.00
CA TRP A 471 40.05 37.53 -11.21
C TRP A 471 39.88 38.37 -12.46
N SER A 472 40.47 37.96 -13.57
CA SER A 472 40.16 38.52 -14.89
C SER A 472 38.75 38.10 -15.35
N GLU A 473 38.16 38.82 -16.30
CA GLU A 473 36.83 38.50 -16.84
C GLU A 473 36.76 37.08 -17.42
N GLU A 474 37.88 36.61 -18.05
CA GLU A 474 37.95 35.24 -18.61
C GLU A 474 37.99 34.16 -17.51
N GLU A 475 38.64 34.42 -16.41
CA GLU A 475 38.70 33.53 -15.25
C GLU A 475 37.35 33.49 -14.53
N ILE A 476 36.72 34.65 -14.32
CA ILE A 476 35.36 34.75 -13.74
C ILE A 476 34.37 33.91 -14.57
N GLN A 477 34.44 33.98 -15.89
CA GLN A 477 33.57 33.24 -16.76
C GLN A 477 33.80 31.71 -16.62
N ARG A 478 35.05 31.26 -16.57
CA ARG A 478 35.39 29.85 -16.34
C ARG A 478 34.90 29.31 -15.00
N GLU A 479 35.08 30.08 -13.93
CA GLU A 479 34.64 29.65 -12.61
C GLU A 479 33.12 29.72 -12.45
N LYS A 480 32.38 30.53 -13.18
CA LYS A 480 30.94 30.50 -13.30
C LYS A 480 30.45 29.22 -13.99
N GLU A 481 31.06 28.83 -15.12
CA GLU A 481 30.73 27.58 -15.82
C GLU A 481 31.01 26.39 -14.93
N ARG A 482 32.03 26.42 -14.08
CA ARG A 482 32.35 25.40 -13.10
C ARG A 482 31.33 25.35 -11.96
N THR A 483 30.84 26.51 -11.52
CA THR A 483 29.76 26.60 -10.54
C THR A 483 28.46 26.01 -11.11
N ASP A 484 28.12 26.28 -12.38
CA ASP A 484 26.97 25.74 -13.06
C ASP A 484 27.09 24.22 -13.19
N TYR A 485 28.25 23.67 -13.50
CA TYR A 485 28.51 22.23 -13.51
C TYR A 485 28.21 21.55 -12.16
N PHE A 486 28.62 22.15 -11.04
CA PHE A 486 28.29 21.65 -9.71
C PHE A 486 26.77 21.76 -9.40
N ASN A 487 26.13 22.85 -9.84
CA ASN A 487 24.69 23.04 -9.68
C ASN A 487 23.89 21.97 -10.42
N ASP A 488 24.35 21.51 -11.60
CA ASP A 488 23.71 20.42 -12.34
C ASP A 488 23.68 19.12 -11.52
N PHE A 489 24.77 18.76 -10.83
CA PHE A 489 24.78 17.61 -9.93
C PHE A 489 23.81 17.76 -8.75
N LEU A 490 23.70 18.96 -8.18
CA LEU A 490 22.82 19.23 -7.06
C LEU A 490 21.32 19.14 -7.44
N GLN A 491 20.99 19.32 -8.72
CA GLN A 491 19.63 19.19 -9.24
C GLN A 491 19.25 17.76 -9.61
N LEU A 492 20.18 16.80 -9.61
CA LEU A 492 19.88 15.41 -9.92
C LEU A 492 18.94 14.82 -8.85
N HIS A 493 17.92 14.10 -9.32
CA HIS A 493 17.09 13.25 -8.47
C HIS A 493 17.71 11.86 -8.36
N TYR A 494 17.43 11.18 -7.26
CA TYR A 494 17.95 9.84 -7.05
C TYR A 494 17.46 8.86 -8.15
N SER A 495 18.41 8.22 -8.79
CA SER A 495 18.26 7.04 -9.66
C SER A 495 19.61 6.32 -9.71
N LEU A 496 19.62 5.04 -10.04
CA LEU A 496 20.86 4.27 -10.16
C LEU A 496 21.78 4.83 -11.28
N GLU A 497 21.22 5.38 -12.34
CA GLU A 497 21.97 6.02 -13.43
C GLU A 497 22.64 7.32 -12.93
N ASN A 498 21.89 8.17 -12.21
CA ASN A 498 22.42 9.40 -11.64
C ASN A 498 23.45 9.11 -10.52
N LEU A 499 23.25 8.06 -9.74
CA LEU A 499 24.24 7.61 -8.76
C LEU A 499 25.54 7.18 -9.43
N GLN A 500 25.48 6.47 -10.57
CA GLN A 500 26.66 6.10 -11.32
C GLN A 500 27.43 7.33 -11.82
N THR A 501 26.73 8.33 -12.33
CA THR A 501 27.31 9.63 -12.73
C THR A 501 27.99 10.34 -11.57
N LEU A 502 27.37 10.34 -10.39
CA LEU A 502 27.94 10.92 -9.18
C LEU A 502 29.15 10.13 -8.66
N ARG A 503 29.17 8.79 -8.79
CA ARG A 503 30.34 7.97 -8.44
C ARG A 503 31.55 8.32 -9.30
N GLU A 504 31.38 8.55 -10.60
CA GLU A 504 32.44 9.01 -11.49
C GLU A 504 32.96 10.40 -11.09
N PHE A 505 32.06 11.29 -10.70
CA PHE A 505 32.42 12.59 -10.12
C PHE A 505 33.24 12.43 -8.82
N LYS A 506 32.82 11.55 -7.90
CA LYS A 506 33.52 11.26 -6.65
C LYS A 506 34.92 10.70 -6.92
N GLU A 507 35.05 9.67 -7.75
CA GLU A 507 36.34 9.06 -8.09
C GLU A 507 37.34 10.11 -8.62
N THR A 508 36.85 11.05 -9.42
CA THR A 508 37.71 12.10 -10.02
C THR A 508 38.15 13.15 -8.98
N ASN A 509 37.31 13.44 -7.99
CA ASN A 509 37.48 14.59 -7.10
C ASN A 509 37.82 14.22 -5.65
N GLU A 510 37.71 12.94 -5.22
CA GLU A 510 37.89 12.50 -3.85
C GLU A 510 39.22 12.94 -3.24
N LYS A 511 40.32 12.82 -3.99
CA LYS A 511 41.64 13.22 -3.50
C LYS A 511 41.72 14.68 -3.21
N VAL A 512 41.23 15.53 -4.12
CA VAL A 512 41.23 16.99 -3.98
C VAL A 512 40.30 17.39 -2.83
N TYR A 513 39.18 16.71 -2.70
CA TYR A 513 38.22 16.92 -1.60
C TYR A 513 38.88 16.66 -0.23
N GLN A 514 39.55 15.52 -0.07
CA GLN A 514 40.22 15.16 1.17
C GLN A 514 41.42 16.10 1.48
N GLU A 515 42.19 16.46 0.47
CA GLU A 515 43.28 17.43 0.62
C GLU A 515 42.76 18.81 1.07
N SER A 516 41.66 19.29 0.48
CA SER A 516 41.07 20.60 0.83
C SER A 516 40.41 20.58 2.23
N LEU A 517 39.85 19.44 2.68
CA LEU A 517 39.30 19.30 4.03
C LEU A 517 40.41 19.34 5.10
N ASN A 518 41.62 18.87 4.77
CA ASN A 518 42.79 18.88 5.67
C ASN A 518 43.58 20.17 5.66
N ASP A 519 43.25 21.10 4.78
CA ASP A 519 43.88 22.46 4.74
C ASP A 519 43.20 23.36 5.77
N GLU A 520 43.84 23.51 6.94
CA GLU A 520 43.28 24.30 8.06
C GLU A 520 43.09 25.78 7.70
N GLU A 521 43.99 26.38 6.91
CA GLU A 521 43.87 27.79 6.49
C GLU A 521 42.67 27.95 5.56
N LEU A 522 42.53 27.09 4.58
CA LEU A 522 41.38 27.09 3.68
C LEU A 522 40.07 26.87 4.44
N GLN A 523 40.01 25.93 5.37
CA GLN A 523 38.79 25.64 6.13
C GLN A 523 38.40 26.81 7.04
N ASN A 524 39.36 27.52 7.61
CA ASN A 524 39.09 28.71 8.42
C ASN A 524 38.54 29.85 7.55
N ASN A 525 39.17 30.12 6.40
CA ASN A 525 38.73 31.15 5.45
C ASN A 525 37.33 30.84 4.88
N LEU A 526 37.03 29.57 4.54
CA LEU A 526 35.70 29.12 4.12
C LEU A 526 34.64 29.29 5.22
N ARG A 527 35.00 29.04 6.47
CA ARG A 527 34.10 29.25 7.61
C ARG A 527 33.76 30.73 7.76
N GLU A 528 34.78 31.61 7.74
CA GLU A 528 34.60 33.06 7.79
C GLU A 528 33.73 33.57 6.64
N TRP A 529 33.97 33.09 5.42
CA TRP A 529 33.18 33.44 4.26
C TRP A 529 31.71 32.98 4.38
N ARG A 530 31.48 31.76 4.88
CA ARG A 530 30.12 31.23 5.13
C ARG A 530 29.40 32.06 6.20
N ASP A 531 30.08 32.45 7.25
CA ASP A 531 29.52 33.29 8.33
C ASP A 531 29.12 34.67 7.78
N LEU A 532 29.92 35.27 6.93
CA LEU A 532 29.57 36.50 6.24
C LEU A 532 28.36 36.36 5.33
N LYS A 533 28.26 35.26 4.59
CA LYS A 533 27.10 34.93 3.71
C LYS A 533 25.85 34.55 4.47
N ASN A 534 25.96 34.12 5.71
CA ASN A 534 24.83 33.70 6.56
C ASN A 534 24.39 34.80 7.54
N THR A 535 24.79 36.04 7.32
CA THR A 535 24.23 37.14 8.09
C THR A 535 22.71 37.27 7.85
N PRO A 536 21.94 37.68 8.86
CA PRO A 536 20.49 37.84 8.70
C PRO A 536 20.11 38.77 7.54
N GLU A 537 20.96 39.76 7.25
CA GLU A 537 20.76 40.68 6.13
C GLU A 537 20.94 39.99 4.77
N GLU A 538 21.97 39.17 4.63
CA GLU A 538 22.26 38.46 3.39
C GLU A 538 21.27 37.33 3.14
N ILE A 539 20.81 36.61 4.19
CA ILE A 539 19.72 35.63 4.12
C ILE A 539 18.45 36.32 3.62
N ASN A 540 18.09 37.44 4.20
CA ASN A 540 16.90 38.19 3.78
C ASN A 540 17.01 38.70 2.33
N ARG A 541 18.21 39.09 1.89
CA ARG A 541 18.46 39.53 0.52
C ARG A 541 18.29 38.37 -0.48
N ARG A 542 18.85 37.19 -0.19
CA ARG A 542 18.66 35.99 -1.02
C ARG A 542 17.18 35.59 -1.12
N GLU A 543 16.49 35.57 0.01
CA GLU A 543 15.05 35.24 0.03
C GLU A 543 14.27 36.28 -0.81
N PHE A 544 14.63 37.58 -0.75
CA PHE A 544 14.02 38.61 -1.57
C PHE A 544 14.18 38.32 -3.07
N GLU A 545 15.39 37.95 -3.51
CA GLU A 545 15.68 37.65 -4.91
C GLU A 545 15.02 36.33 -5.36
N GLU A 546 14.95 35.31 -4.52
CA GLU A 546 14.23 34.06 -4.81
C GLU A 546 12.75 34.31 -5.02
N ILE A 547 12.09 35.09 -4.17
CA ILE A 547 10.68 35.42 -4.35
C ILE A 547 10.48 36.24 -5.63
N LYS A 548 11.42 37.16 -5.99
CA LYS A 548 11.34 37.84 -7.28
C LYS A 548 11.42 36.91 -8.48
N LYS A 549 12.17 35.81 -8.40
CA LYS A 549 12.14 34.73 -9.45
C LYS A 549 10.78 34.09 -9.57
N MET A 550 10.09 33.81 -8.44
CA MET A 550 8.72 33.30 -8.45
C MET A 550 7.74 34.31 -9.09
N VAL A 551 7.85 35.61 -8.74
CA VAL A 551 7.04 36.67 -9.34
C VAL A 551 7.26 36.72 -10.86
N LEU A 552 8.53 36.63 -11.29
CA LEU A 552 8.91 36.61 -12.71
C LEU A 552 8.31 35.42 -13.43
N TYR A 553 8.29 34.27 -12.77
CA TYR A 553 7.67 33.05 -13.32
C TYR A 553 6.17 33.24 -13.55
N PHE A 554 5.42 33.77 -12.59
CA PHE A 554 3.97 34.01 -12.74
C PHE A 554 3.65 35.09 -13.75
N ARG A 555 4.48 36.12 -13.88
CA ARG A 555 4.37 37.10 -14.94
C ARG A 555 4.52 36.45 -16.32
N ASP A 556 5.56 35.62 -16.50
CA ASP A 556 5.81 34.90 -17.75
C ASP A 556 4.68 33.91 -18.03
N TRP A 557 4.12 33.26 -16.98
CA TRP A 557 2.97 32.39 -17.09
C TRP A 557 1.73 33.12 -17.58
N SER A 558 1.41 34.28 -17.00
CA SER A 558 0.29 35.12 -17.46
C SER A 558 0.47 35.59 -18.91
N MET A 559 1.68 35.97 -19.30
CA MET A 559 2.01 36.29 -20.70
C MET A 559 1.82 35.10 -21.64
N PHE A 560 2.26 33.92 -21.23
CA PHE A 560 2.08 32.69 -22.00
C PHE A 560 0.61 32.39 -22.25
N TYR A 561 -0.24 32.45 -21.22
CA TYR A 561 -1.69 32.22 -21.38
C TYR A 561 -2.34 33.22 -22.29
N LEU A 562 -1.99 34.51 -22.23
CA LEU A 562 -2.49 35.54 -23.12
C LEU A 562 -2.07 35.34 -24.58
N ASP A 563 -0.92 34.78 -24.84
CA ASP A 563 -0.39 34.53 -26.18
C ASP A 563 -0.85 33.20 -26.79
N TRP A 564 -1.10 32.17 -25.94
CA TRP A 564 -1.23 30.79 -26.38
C TRP A 564 -2.69 30.30 -26.46
N TYR A 565 -3.59 30.89 -25.66
CA TYR A 565 -4.97 30.47 -25.57
C TYR A 565 -5.95 31.53 -26.05
N ASP A 566 -7.06 31.07 -26.64
CA ASP A 566 -8.18 31.96 -27.01
C ASP A 566 -9.09 32.17 -25.77
N LEU A 567 -8.86 33.29 -25.08
CA LEU A 567 -9.47 33.58 -23.80
C LEU A 567 -10.65 34.55 -23.88
N SER A 568 -11.61 34.45 -22.98
CA SER A 568 -12.67 35.44 -22.83
C SER A 568 -12.12 36.81 -22.41
N GLN A 569 -12.85 37.88 -22.73
CA GLN A 569 -12.43 39.25 -22.36
C GLN A 569 -12.23 39.44 -20.86
N GLU A 570 -13.02 38.73 -20.04
CA GLU A 570 -12.91 38.75 -18.58
C GLU A 570 -11.58 38.11 -18.13
N LYS A 571 -11.22 36.95 -18.69
CA LYS A 571 -9.95 36.25 -18.43
C LYS A 571 -8.74 37.06 -18.92
N ILE A 572 -8.84 37.70 -20.08
CA ILE A 572 -7.78 38.59 -20.58
C ILE A 572 -7.51 39.72 -19.59
N GLN A 573 -8.56 40.33 -19.02
CA GLN A 573 -8.39 41.41 -18.08
C GLN A 573 -7.78 40.91 -16.75
N GLU A 574 -8.22 39.75 -16.26
CA GLU A 574 -7.67 39.10 -15.07
C GLU A 574 -6.14 38.86 -15.19
N PHE A 575 -5.68 38.31 -16.30
CA PHE A 575 -4.26 38.06 -16.54
C PHE A 575 -3.46 39.38 -16.71
N ARG A 576 -4.03 40.41 -17.31
CA ARG A 576 -3.40 41.73 -17.41
C ARG A 576 -3.23 42.39 -16.04
N ASP A 577 -4.23 42.33 -15.19
CA ASP A 577 -4.19 42.89 -13.84
C ASP A 577 -3.16 42.13 -12.99
N ALA A 578 -3.05 40.81 -13.12
CA ALA A 578 -2.01 40.01 -12.49
C ALA A 578 -0.61 40.41 -12.94
N MET A 579 -0.37 40.56 -14.26
CA MET A 579 0.91 41.01 -14.81
C MET A 579 1.30 42.41 -14.35
N ASP A 580 0.35 43.33 -14.25
CA ASP A 580 0.62 44.67 -13.77
C ASP A 580 1.03 44.69 -12.29
N ASN A 581 0.44 43.81 -11.49
CA ASN A 581 0.85 43.58 -10.09
C ASN A 581 2.25 42.98 -10.03
N ASP A 582 2.53 41.94 -10.79
CA ASP A 582 3.81 41.25 -10.83
C ASP A 582 4.95 42.23 -11.29
N ASN A 583 4.69 43.06 -12.32
CA ASN A 583 5.63 44.06 -12.76
C ASN A 583 5.94 45.09 -11.67
N ARG A 584 4.96 45.48 -10.84
CA ARG A 584 5.23 46.40 -9.69
C ARG A 584 6.10 45.70 -8.65
N LEU A 585 5.83 44.41 -8.34
CA LEU A 585 6.64 43.64 -7.38
C LEU A 585 8.08 43.45 -7.87
N LEU A 586 8.30 43.23 -9.17
CA LEU A 586 9.62 43.08 -9.77
C LEU A 586 10.45 44.38 -9.72
N GLN A 587 9.81 45.56 -9.66
CA GLN A 587 10.48 46.88 -9.56
C GLN A 587 10.88 47.24 -8.12
N LEU A 588 10.47 46.46 -7.10
CA LEU A 588 10.83 46.74 -5.72
C LEU A 588 12.34 46.54 -5.51
N ASP A 589 12.96 47.52 -4.83
CA ASP A 589 14.32 47.38 -4.31
C ASP A 589 14.33 46.67 -2.96
N TYR A 590 15.46 46.02 -2.62
CA TYR A 590 15.58 45.33 -1.35
C TYR A 590 15.41 46.26 -0.17
N SER A 591 14.47 45.92 0.69
CA SER A 591 14.29 46.48 2.04
C SER A 591 13.47 45.46 2.86
N LEU A 592 13.59 45.49 4.19
CA LEU A 592 12.82 44.60 5.06
C LEU A 592 11.31 44.80 4.88
N LYS A 593 10.86 46.01 4.57
CA LYS A 593 9.44 46.28 4.26
C LYS A 593 9.02 45.63 2.94
N ASN A 594 9.81 45.73 1.91
CA ASN A 594 9.52 45.14 0.59
C ASN A 594 9.66 43.63 0.64
N LEU A 595 10.61 43.09 1.41
CA LEU A 595 10.72 41.68 1.69
C LEU A 595 9.43 41.13 2.35
N SER A 596 8.83 41.82 3.32
CA SER A 596 7.57 41.41 3.94
C SER A 596 6.42 41.38 2.93
N ILE A 597 6.37 42.28 1.96
CA ILE A 597 5.38 42.27 0.87
C ILE A 597 5.58 41.04 0.00
N LEU A 598 6.81 40.71 -0.37
CA LEU A 598 7.14 39.55 -1.20
C LEU A 598 6.91 38.24 -0.45
N LYS A 599 7.17 38.15 0.86
CA LYS A 599 6.85 36.99 1.68
C LYS A 599 5.35 36.68 1.66
N TRP A 600 4.51 37.70 1.83
CA TRP A 600 3.07 37.55 1.72
C TRP A 600 2.65 37.04 0.32
N TYR A 601 3.27 37.56 -0.75
CA TYR A 601 3.05 37.06 -2.11
C TYR A 601 3.43 35.58 -2.24
N LYS A 602 4.59 35.20 -1.69
CA LYS A 602 5.06 33.79 -1.66
C LYS A 602 4.05 32.90 -0.94
N GLU A 603 3.68 33.24 0.29
CA GLU A 603 2.71 32.46 1.09
C GLU A 603 1.38 32.24 0.35
N THR A 604 0.95 33.24 -0.41
CA THR A 604 -0.32 33.14 -1.17
C THR A 604 -0.21 32.25 -2.40
N ASN A 605 0.96 32.19 -3.04
CA ASN A 605 1.14 31.58 -4.36
C ASN A 605 2.01 30.31 -4.35
N GLU A 606 2.68 29.96 -3.24
CA GLU A 606 3.65 28.86 -3.14
C GLU A 606 3.09 27.53 -3.63
N LYS A 607 1.85 27.18 -3.20
CA LYS A 607 1.21 25.93 -3.60
C LYS A 607 1.02 25.84 -5.12
N VAL A 608 0.47 26.89 -5.72
CA VAL A 608 0.24 26.95 -7.17
C VAL A 608 1.57 26.95 -7.94
N TYR A 609 2.60 27.59 -7.38
CA TYR A 609 3.95 27.59 -7.94
C TYR A 609 4.52 26.19 -8.01
N GLN A 610 4.48 25.43 -6.90
CA GLN A 610 4.98 24.06 -6.83
C GLN A 610 4.19 23.11 -7.74
N GLU A 611 2.87 23.21 -7.74
CA GLU A 611 2.00 22.43 -8.63
C GLU A 611 2.33 22.71 -10.12
N SER A 612 2.52 23.96 -10.49
CA SER A 612 2.85 24.34 -11.87
C SER A 612 4.25 23.91 -12.30
N LEU A 613 5.23 23.84 -11.39
CA LEU A 613 6.57 23.33 -11.69
C LEU A 613 6.57 21.81 -11.94
N ASN A 614 5.66 21.07 -11.29
CA ASN A 614 5.51 19.63 -11.45
C ASN A 614 4.64 19.24 -12.65
N ASP A 615 3.96 20.18 -13.28
CA ASP A 615 3.18 19.97 -14.50
C ASP A 615 4.11 19.91 -15.73
N GLU A 616 4.45 18.69 -16.16
CA GLU A 616 5.37 18.48 -17.29
C GLU A 616 4.86 19.09 -18.61
N GLU A 617 3.55 19.00 -18.87
CA GLU A 617 2.94 19.55 -20.09
C GLU A 617 3.05 21.08 -20.09
N LEU A 618 2.68 21.72 -18.99
CA LEU A 618 2.82 23.17 -18.81
C LEU A 618 4.26 23.62 -18.96
N GLN A 619 5.22 22.92 -18.34
CA GLN A 619 6.64 23.26 -18.41
C GLN A 619 7.19 23.14 -19.83
N ASN A 620 6.76 22.12 -20.59
CA ASN A 620 7.16 21.94 -21.99
C ASN A 620 6.61 23.08 -22.86
N ASN A 621 5.34 23.42 -22.70
CA ASN A 621 4.67 24.50 -23.44
C ASN A 621 5.30 25.86 -23.12
N LEU A 622 5.62 26.16 -21.86
CA LEU A 622 6.34 27.37 -21.44
C LEU A 622 7.75 27.44 -22.04
N ARG A 623 8.50 26.33 -22.11
CA ARG A 623 9.80 26.28 -22.76
C ARG A 623 9.70 26.60 -24.26
N GLU A 624 8.71 26.05 -24.94
CA GLU A 624 8.47 26.30 -26.37
C GLU A 624 8.10 27.77 -26.60
N TRP A 625 7.17 28.31 -25.83
CA TRP A 625 6.79 29.72 -25.87
C TRP A 625 7.98 30.66 -25.64
N ARG A 626 8.80 30.41 -24.64
CA ARG A 626 10.04 31.21 -24.37
C ARG A 626 11.02 31.16 -25.54
N ARG A 627 11.14 30.04 -26.24
CA ARG A 627 11.97 29.93 -27.45
C ARG A 627 11.41 30.76 -28.61
N THR A 628 10.10 30.84 -28.77
CA THR A 628 9.49 31.69 -29.81
C THR A 628 9.66 33.17 -29.53
N LYS A 629 9.68 33.61 -28.28
CA LYS A 629 9.89 35.03 -27.88
C LYS A 629 11.36 35.49 -27.96
N ARG A 630 12.31 34.55 -27.92
CA ARG A 630 13.75 34.88 -28.07
C ARG A 630 14.18 34.97 -29.55
N ARG A 631 13.33 34.56 -30.50
CA ARG A 631 13.50 34.77 -31.94
C ARG A 631 12.81 36.06 -32.38
#